data_9fac4ea98a76aceacc7703372bf8e4e1
#
_entry.id   9fac4ea98a76aceacc7703372bf8e4e1
#
_cell.length_a   1.000
_cell.length_b   1.000
_cell.length_c   1.000
_cell.angle_alpha   90.00
_cell.angle_beta   90.00
_cell.angle_gamma   90.00
#
_symmetry.space_group_name_H-M   'P 1'
#
loop_
_entity.id
_entity.type
_entity.pdbx_description
1 polymer ?
#
loop_
_entity_poly.entity_id
_entity_poly.type
_entity_poly.pdbx_seq_one_letter_code
_entity_poly.pdbx_strand_id
1 'polypeptide(L)'
;MPDYSVTAAEWIIPAADVSEQISTAGTEASGTGNMKLMLNGAVTLGTYDGANVEIVAAAGEENNYIFGARVEELDVLRLGYDPKALYRSDPLLRQCLDALTDGTLSDGDTGCFADLKRSLLEPEADGVADRYFVLGDFQSYVHAKLQVNGDYLRSPTAFARKCWLNMCSAGIFSADRTIEEYANEIWRIDPVELPEYAENE
;
A
#
# COMPACT_ATOMS: atom_id res chain seq x y z
N MET A 1 5.59 -13.33 -7.94
CA MET A 1 4.98 -14.68 -7.91
C MET A 1 4.16 -14.87 -9.18
N PRO A 2 4.48 -15.81 -10.04
CA PRO A 2 3.66 -16.11 -11.21
C PRO A 2 2.31 -16.67 -10.78
N ASP A 3 1.26 -16.37 -11.56
CA ASP A 3 -0.09 -16.93 -11.39
C ASP A 3 -0.67 -16.74 -9.97
N TYR A 4 -0.60 -15.50 -9.45
CA TYR A 4 -1.24 -15.18 -8.19
C TYR A 4 -2.74 -15.52 -8.23
N SER A 5 -3.19 -16.24 -7.20
CA SER A 5 -4.58 -16.71 -7.06
C SER A 5 -5.05 -16.59 -5.62
N VAL A 6 -6.35 -16.78 -5.38
CA VAL A 6 -6.92 -16.80 -4.03
C VAL A 6 -6.22 -17.86 -3.15
N THR A 7 -5.97 -19.06 -3.69
CA THR A 7 -5.24 -20.11 -2.98
C THR A 7 -3.82 -19.66 -2.58
N ALA A 8 -3.11 -18.94 -3.46
CA ALA A 8 -1.81 -18.39 -3.13
C ALA A 8 -1.90 -17.29 -2.06
N ALA A 9 -2.97 -16.47 -2.10
CA ALA A 9 -3.21 -15.43 -1.10
C ALA A 9 -3.40 -15.99 0.31
N GLU A 10 -4.09 -17.11 0.46
CA GLU A 10 -4.32 -17.79 1.75
C GLU A 10 -3.02 -18.19 2.46
N TRP A 11 -1.94 -18.42 1.68
CA TRP A 11 -0.63 -18.76 2.23
C TRP A 11 0.26 -17.52 2.43
N ILE A 12 0.19 -16.56 1.49
CA ILE A 12 1.09 -15.40 1.50
C ILE A 12 0.67 -14.36 2.54
N ILE A 13 -0.64 -14.09 2.63
CA ILE A 13 -1.13 -13.03 3.52
C ILE A 13 -0.78 -13.30 4.99
N PRO A 14 -1.00 -14.51 5.56
CA PRO A 14 -0.60 -14.79 6.94
C PRO A 14 0.93 -14.81 7.17
N ALA A 15 1.72 -14.94 6.10
CA ALA A 15 3.18 -14.98 6.19
C ALA A 15 3.84 -13.59 6.07
N ALA A 16 3.06 -12.54 5.84
CA ALA A 16 3.58 -11.20 5.63
C ALA A 16 3.68 -10.42 6.95
N ASP A 17 4.84 -9.82 7.21
CA ASP A 17 5.06 -8.91 8.34
C ASP A 17 4.74 -7.46 7.98
N VAL A 18 4.88 -7.10 6.71
CA VAL A 18 4.69 -5.74 6.19
C VAL A 18 3.81 -5.77 4.94
N SER A 19 2.82 -4.90 4.91
CA SER A 19 1.91 -4.66 3.80
C SER A 19 2.35 -3.39 3.06
N GLU A 20 2.94 -3.52 1.86
CA GLU A 20 3.32 -2.36 1.05
C GLU A 20 2.16 -1.92 0.17
N GLN A 21 1.65 -0.70 0.41
CA GLN A 21 0.51 -0.09 -0.25
C GLN A 21 0.93 1.29 -0.78
N ILE A 22 1.47 1.31 -2.00
CA ILE A 22 2.27 2.41 -2.54
C ILE A 22 1.59 3.21 -3.64
N SER A 23 0.27 3.16 -3.76
CA SER A 23 -0.47 4.03 -4.67
C SER A 23 -0.26 5.51 -4.31
N THR A 24 -0.20 6.37 -5.31
CA THR A 24 -0.18 7.82 -5.05
C THR A 24 -1.49 8.25 -4.41
N ALA A 25 -1.43 9.13 -3.42
CA ALA A 25 -2.62 9.61 -2.72
C ALA A 25 -3.69 10.12 -3.70
N GLY A 26 -4.94 9.66 -3.51
CA GLY A 26 -6.09 9.98 -4.37
C GLY A 26 -6.23 9.09 -5.62
N THR A 27 -5.40 8.05 -5.79
CA THR A 27 -5.49 7.15 -6.95
C THR A 27 -6.06 5.76 -6.62
N GLU A 28 -6.08 5.38 -5.35
CA GLU A 28 -6.69 4.13 -4.88
C GLU A 28 -8.02 4.40 -4.18
N ALA A 29 -9.10 3.83 -4.67
CA ALA A 29 -10.43 4.05 -4.10
C ALA A 29 -10.58 3.44 -2.70
N SER A 30 -10.04 2.25 -2.48
CA SER A 30 -10.06 1.54 -1.19
C SER A 30 -8.91 0.53 -1.11
N GLY A 31 -8.89 -0.47 -2.00
CA GLY A 31 -8.09 -1.67 -1.84
C GLY A 31 -8.76 -2.67 -0.90
N THR A 32 -8.39 -3.94 -1.02
CA THR A 32 -8.84 -5.01 -0.13
C THR A 32 -7.68 -5.83 0.42
N GLY A 33 -6.53 -5.81 -0.26
CA GLY A 33 -5.32 -6.50 0.16
C GLY A 33 -4.78 -5.98 1.49
N ASN A 34 -4.78 -4.66 1.66
CA ASN A 34 -4.36 -3.97 2.89
C ASN A 34 -5.20 -4.39 4.10
N MET A 35 -6.52 -4.48 3.98
CA MET A 35 -7.40 -4.93 5.05
C MET A 35 -7.10 -6.38 5.45
N LYS A 36 -6.95 -7.28 4.46
CA LYS A 36 -6.62 -8.70 4.69
C LYS A 36 -5.26 -8.87 5.38
N LEU A 37 -4.27 -8.10 4.96
CA LEU A 37 -2.93 -8.09 5.55
C LEU A 37 -2.97 -7.58 6.99
N MET A 38 -3.72 -6.50 7.27
CA MET A 38 -3.93 -5.98 8.63
C MET A 38 -4.61 -7.01 9.54
N LEU A 39 -5.66 -7.70 9.06
CA LEU A 39 -6.35 -8.78 9.78
C LEU A 39 -5.40 -9.93 10.15
N ASN A 40 -4.32 -10.12 9.41
CA ASN A 40 -3.28 -11.12 9.64
C ASN A 40 -2.04 -10.55 10.36
N GLY A 41 -2.10 -9.32 10.85
CA GLY A 41 -1.07 -8.71 11.68
C GLY A 41 0.05 -8.00 10.94
N ALA A 42 -0.01 -7.86 9.62
CA ALA A 42 0.97 -7.06 8.90
C ALA A 42 0.77 -5.56 9.20
N VAL A 43 1.88 -4.84 9.44
CA VAL A 43 1.86 -3.39 9.53
C VAL A 43 1.83 -2.76 8.13
N THR A 44 1.15 -1.64 7.97
CA THR A 44 1.10 -0.95 6.68
C THR A 44 2.31 -0.05 6.48
N LEU A 45 3.05 -0.26 5.39
CA LEU A 45 3.97 0.69 4.78
C LEU A 45 3.27 1.26 3.55
N GLY A 46 2.75 2.46 3.62
CA GLY A 46 1.90 2.97 2.55
C GLY A 46 1.70 4.46 2.56
N THR A 47 1.06 4.94 1.51
CA THR A 47 0.56 6.30 1.39
C THR A 47 -0.74 6.46 2.18
N TYR A 48 -1.12 7.70 2.48
CA TYR A 48 -2.40 8.01 3.12
C TYR A 48 -3.51 8.06 2.06
N ASP A 49 -3.89 6.86 1.59
CA ASP A 49 -4.82 6.67 0.45
C ASP A 49 -5.64 5.40 0.62
N GLY A 50 -6.80 5.33 -0.02
CA GLY A 50 -7.70 4.20 0.07
C GLY A 50 -7.97 3.78 1.51
N ALA A 51 -8.10 2.48 1.77
CA ALA A 51 -8.36 1.96 3.10
C ALA A 51 -7.18 2.10 4.09
N ASN A 52 -6.00 2.59 3.64
CA ASN A 52 -4.94 2.94 4.59
C ASN A 52 -5.35 4.08 5.52
N VAL A 53 -6.27 4.96 5.08
CA VAL A 53 -6.84 6.03 5.90
C VAL A 53 -7.58 5.44 7.10
N GLU A 54 -8.45 4.45 6.87
CA GLU A 54 -9.20 3.77 7.92
C GLU A 54 -8.29 2.89 8.78
N ILE A 55 -7.27 2.25 8.20
CA ILE A 55 -6.27 1.47 8.94
C ILE A 55 -5.55 2.36 9.95
N VAL A 56 -5.08 3.53 9.50
CA VAL A 56 -4.40 4.50 10.37
C VAL A 56 -5.36 5.04 11.45
N ALA A 57 -6.60 5.35 11.08
CA ALA A 57 -7.60 5.81 12.03
C ALA A 57 -7.93 4.77 13.11
N ALA A 58 -7.94 3.48 12.75
CA ALA A 58 -8.26 2.38 13.67
C ALA A 58 -7.06 1.99 14.57
N ALA A 59 -5.87 1.86 13.99
CA ALA A 59 -4.69 1.32 14.68
C ALA A 59 -3.74 2.39 15.23
N GLY A 60 -3.85 3.64 14.78
CA GLY A 60 -2.92 4.73 15.06
C GLY A 60 -1.79 4.82 14.04
N GLU A 61 -1.40 6.05 13.69
CA GLU A 61 -0.33 6.30 12.72
C GLU A 61 1.02 5.78 13.22
N GLU A 62 1.25 5.86 14.53
CA GLU A 62 2.47 5.36 15.18
C GLU A 62 2.67 3.85 15.08
N ASN A 63 1.61 3.10 14.76
CA ASN A 63 1.64 1.65 14.54
C ASN A 63 1.75 1.26 13.06
N ASN A 64 1.91 2.24 12.18
CA ASN A 64 2.08 2.07 10.74
C ASN A 64 3.27 2.91 10.25
N TYR A 65 3.58 2.84 8.97
CA TYR A 65 4.69 3.57 8.34
C TYR A 65 4.13 4.30 7.12
N ILE A 66 3.65 5.52 7.35
CA ILE A 66 3.00 6.32 6.32
C ILE A 66 4.02 7.25 5.67
N PHE A 67 3.97 7.34 4.34
CA PHE A 67 4.85 8.18 3.53
C PHE A 67 4.09 8.87 2.40
N GLY A 68 4.80 9.71 1.66
CA GLY A 68 4.29 10.41 0.48
C GLY A 68 3.44 11.63 0.79
N ALA A 69 3.14 12.36 -0.27
CA ALA A 69 2.29 13.54 -0.21
C ALA A 69 0.84 13.16 0.11
N ARG A 70 0.14 14.04 0.81
CA ARG A 70 -1.32 13.95 1.00
C ARG A 70 -2.04 14.48 -0.25
N VAL A 71 -3.30 14.08 -0.44
CA VAL A 71 -4.11 14.51 -1.58
C VAL A 71 -4.15 16.05 -1.70
N GLU A 72 -4.31 16.73 -0.55
CA GLU A 72 -4.41 18.18 -0.48
C GLU A 72 -3.10 18.90 -0.86
N GLU A 73 -1.98 18.20 -0.79
CA GLU A 73 -0.65 18.75 -1.07
C GLU A 73 -0.27 18.58 -2.54
N LEU A 74 -0.80 17.55 -3.21
CA LEU A 74 -0.36 17.14 -4.56
C LEU A 74 -0.55 18.26 -5.60
N ASP A 75 -1.66 18.99 -5.55
CA ASP A 75 -1.93 20.06 -6.51
C ASP A 75 -0.87 21.18 -6.43
N VAL A 76 -0.44 21.49 -5.21
CA VAL A 76 0.61 22.50 -4.98
C VAL A 76 1.99 21.97 -5.36
N LEU A 77 2.30 20.74 -4.97
CA LEU A 77 3.58 20.10 -5.26
C LEU A 77 3.81 19.92 -6.77
N ARG A 78 2.76 19.65 -7.52
CA ARG A 78 2.82 19.49 -8.98
C ARG A 78 3.10 20.78 -9.73
N LEU A 79 2.82 21.95 -9.16
CA LEU A 79 3.04 23.25 -9.84
C LEU A 79 4.49 23.53 -10.22
N GLY A 80 5.46 22.93 -9.57
CA GLY A 80 6.89 23.09 -9.87
C GLY A 80 7.62 21.77 -10.07
N TYR A 81 6.86 20.72 -10.30
CA TYR A 81 7.40 19.37 -10.36
C TYR A 81 8.21 19.12 -11.61
N ASP A 82 9.49 18.80 -11.46
CA ASP A 82 10.40 18.43 -12.54
C ASP A 82 11.09 17.09 -12.20
N PRO A 83 10.59 15.96 -12.72
CA PRO A 83 11.18 14.63 -12.51
C PRO A 83 12.64 14.55 -12.97
N LYS A 84 13.01 15.26 -14.02
CA LYS A 84 14.41 15.32 -14.51
C LYS A 84 15.33 16.08 -13.55
N ALA A 85 14.82 17.10 -12.87
CA ALA A 85 15.58 17.78 -11.85
C ALA A 85 15.84 16.88 -10.64
N LEU A 86 14.83 16.12 -10.19
CA LEU A 86 14.98 15.11 -9.14
C LEU A 86 16.01 14.05 -9.53
N TYR A 87 15.88 13.47 -10.72
CA TYR A 87 16.85 12.50 -11.24
C TYR A 87 18.29 13.03 -11.26
N ARG A 88 18.50 14.32 -11.61
CA ARG A 88 19.84 14.93 -11.61
C ARG A 88 20.38 15.22 -10.21
N SER A 89 19.52 15.61 -9.28
CA SER A 89 19.91 16.05 -7.94
C SER A 89 20.01 14.94 -6.89
N ASP A 90 19.30 13.84 -7.09
CA ASP A 90 19.26 12.71 -6.15
C ASP A 90 20.07 11.52 -6.67
N PRO A 91 21.25 11.24 -6.09
CA PRO A 91 22.10 10.14 -6.52
C PRO A 91 21.47 8.75 -6.34
N LEU A 92 20.68 8.55 -5.28
CA LEU A 92 20.04 7.25 -5.01
C LEU A 92 18.91 7.00 -6.01
N LEU A 93 18.04 8.00 -6.23
CA LEU A 93 16.99 7.92 -7.24
C LEU A 93 17.56 7.65 -8.62
N ARG A 94 18.63 8.38 -9.00
CA ARG A 94 19.33 8.16 -10.27
C ARG A 94 19.84 6.75 -10.39
N GLN A 95 20.51 6.22 -9.36
CA GLN A 95 21.02 4.85 -9.36
C GLN A 95 19.90 3.82 -9.55
N CYS A 96 18.76 4.00 -8.87
CA CYS A 96 17.60 3.13 -9.03
C CYS A 96 17.04 3.15 -10.46
N LEU A 97 16.91 4.34 -11.06
CA LEU A 97 16.40 4.47 -12.43
C LEU A 97 17.41 3.99 -13.48
N ASP A 98 18.70 4.20 -13.25
CA ASP A 98 19.75 3.73 -14.17
C ASP A 98 19.83 2.19 -14.17
N ALA A 99 19.62 1.54 -13.03
CA ALA A 99 19.60 0.08 -12.90
C ALA A 99 18.58 -0.60 -13.83
N LEU A 100 17.54 0.10 -14.24
CA LEU A 100 16.55 -0.39 -15.21
C LEU A 100 17.17 -0.57 -16.61
N THR A 101 18.23 0.19 -16.97
CA THR A 101 18.73 0.26 -18.34
C THR A 101 20.24 0.07 -18.50
N ASP A 102 21.00 -0.07 -17.41
CA ASP A 102 22.46 -0.21 -17.43
C ASP A 102 22.94 -1.67 -17.40
N GLY A 103 22.01 -2.62 -17.43
CA GLY A 103 22.31 -4.06 -17.39
C GLY A 103 22.32 -4.65 -15.97
N THR A 104 22.08 -3.85 -14.93
CA THR A 104 21.93 -4.35 -13.55
C THR A 104 20.67 -5.21 -13.40
N LEU A 105 19.57 -4.78 -14.01
CA LEU A 105 18.33 -5.53 -14.11
C LEU A 105 18.09 -5.95 -15.58
N SER A 106 17.34 -7.02 -15.78
CA SER A 106 16.98 -7.50 -17.11
C SER A 106 15.47 -7.66 -17.23
N ASP A 107 14.93 -7.16 -18.34
CA ASP A 107 13.53 -7.34 -18.75
C ASP A 107 13.38 -8.39 -19.86
N GLY A 108 14.43 -9.16 -20.14
CA GLY A 108 14.45 -10.17 -21.21
C GLY A 108 14.42 -9.56 -22.62
N ASP A 109 15.02 -8.41 -22.80
CA ASP A 109 15.10 -7.65 -24.05
C ASP A 109 13.72 -7.20 -24.59
N THR A 110 12.74 -7.06 -23.74
CA THR A 110 11.39 -6.58 -24.12
C THR A 110 11.33 -5.06 -24.33
N GLY A 111 12.26 -4.31 -23.77
CA GLY A 111 12.27 -2.85 -23.76
C GLY A 111 11.35 -2.21 -22.70
N CYS A 112 10.65 -3.02 -21.91
CA CYS A 112 9.73 -2.52 -20.88
C CYS A 112 10.40 -1.62 -19.85
N PHE A 113 11.65 -1.92 -19.45
CA PHE A 113 12.37 -1.10 -18.48
C PHE A 113 12.80 0.25 -19.05
N ALA A 114 13.17 0.30 -20.33
CA ALA A 114 13.47 1.55 -21.01
C ALA A 114 12.21 2.42 -21.15
N ASP A 115 11.07 1.80 -21.47
CA ASP A 115 9.78 2.49 -21.56
C ASP A 115 9.34 3.01 -20.19
N LEU A 116 9.48 2.22 -19.13
CA LEU A 116 9.19 2.64 -17.76
C LEU A 116 10.06 3.84 -17.35
N LYS A 117 11.37 3.78 -17.54
CA LYS A 117 12.27 4.89 -17.23
C LYS A 117 11.90 6.14 -18.02
N ARG A 118 11.53 5.98 -19.28
CA ARG A 118 11.10 7.08 -20.14
C ARG A 118 9.82 7.73 -19.61
N SER A 119 8.79 6.96 -19.26
CA SER A 119 7.51 7.49 -18.74
C SER A 119 7.67 8.26 -17.43
N LEU A 120 8.67 7.91 -16.61
CA LEU A 120 8.99 8.64 -15.38
C LEU A 120 9.73 9.94 -15.63
N LEU A 121 10.56 10.03 -16.69
CA LEU A 121 11.43 11.18 -16.92
C LEU A 121 10.96 12.10 -18.05
N GLU A 122 10.14 11.59 -18.97
CA GLU A 122 9.75 12.33 -20.17
C GLU A 122 8.23 12.47 -20.27
N PRO A 123 7.74 13.62 -20.71
CA PRO A 123 6.31 13.79 -20.93
C PRO A 123 5.78 12.80 -21.97
N GLU A 124 4.65 12.19 -21.67
CA GLU A 124 3.86 11.40 -22.60
C GLU A 124 3.00 12.28 -23.52
N ALA A 125 2.10 11.70 -24.29
CA ALA A 125 1.26 12.39 -25.26
C ALA A 125 0.36 13.50 -24.65
N ASP A 126 0.07 13.40 -23.36
CA ASP A 126 -0.68 14.41 -22.59
C ASP A 126 0.20 15.49 -21.95
N GLY A 127 1.51 15.46 -22.18
CA GLY A 127 2.47 16.44 -21.68
C GLY A 127 2.90 16.19 -20.23
N VAL A 128 2.56 15.06 -19.60
CA VAL A 128 2.87 14.75 -18.20
C VAL A 128 3.91 13.65 -18.12
N ALA A 129 5.02 13.91 -17.40
CA ALA A 129 5.99 12.89 -16.97
C ALA A 129 5.65 12.49 -15.53
N ASP A 130 6.02 11.26 -15.15
CA ASP A 130 5.75 10.73 -13.80
C ASP A 130 4.31 11.05 -13.33
N ARG A 131 3.35 10.62 -14.11
CA ARG A 131 1.92 10.86 -13.89
C ARG A 131 1.47 10.59 -12.45
N TYR A 132 2.04 9.57 -11.85
CA TYR A 132 1.71 9.11 -10.51
C TYR A 132 2.60 9.68 -9.41
N PHE A 133 3.41 10.71 -9.69
CA PHE A 133 4.26 11.37 -8.70
C PHE A 133 5.19 10.42 -7.93
N VAL A 134 5.59 9.33 -8.57
CA VAL A 134 6.40 8.26 -7.95
C VAL A 134 7.76 8.77 -7.49
N LEU A 135 8.40 9.61 -8.33
CA LEU A 135 9.71 10.16 -8.00
C LEU A 135 9.62 11.27 -6.95
N GLY A 136 8.47 11.95 -6.85
CA GLY A 136 8.20 12.93 -5.81
C GLY A 136 8.10 12.29 -4.41
N ASP A 137 7.51 11.12 -4.33
CA ASP A 137 7.35 10.37 -3.07
C ASP A 137 8.57 9.49 -2.73
N PHE A 138 9.55 9.36 -3.63
CA PHE A 138 10.66 8.41 -3.51
C PHE A 138 11.44 8.52 -2.20
N GLN A 139 11.86 9.73 -1.81
CA GLN A 139 12.66 9.91 -0.59
C GLN A 139 11.87 9.60 0.68
N SER A 140 10.60 9.97 0.73
CA SER A 140 9.74 9.65 1.87
C SER A 140 9.49 8.14 1.98
N TYR A 141 9.30 7.45 0.84
CA TYR A 141 9.23 5.99 0.78
C TYR A 141 10.52 5.34 1.29
N VAL A 142 11.69 5.77 0.80
CA VAL A 142 12.98 5.23 1.25
C VAL A 142 13.14 5.39 2.76
N HIS A 143 12.79 6.56 3.30
CA HIS A 143 12.84 6.81 4.74
C HIS A 143 11.95 5.83 5.51
N ALA A 144 10.69 5.72 5.15
CA ALA A 144 9.74 4.81 5.79
C ALA A 144 10.16 3.34 5.65
N LYS A 145 10.68 2.94 4.48
CA LYS A 145 11.20 1.58 4.24
C LYS A 145 12.40 1.25 5.13
N LEU A 146 13.32 2.18 5.30
CA LEU A 146 14.46 2.01 6.19
C LEU A 146 14.04 1.97 7.66
N GLN A 147 13.02 2.74 8.03
CA GLN A 147 12.47 2.75 9.38
C GLN A 147 11.81 1.39 9.70
N VAL A 148 10.91 0.89 8.85
CA VAL A 148 10.26 -0.42 9.09
C VAL A 148 11.29 -1.55 9.16
N ASN A 149 12.28 -1.57 8.26
CA ASN A 149 13.37 -2.56 8.29
C ASN A 149 14.20 -2.45 9.58
N GLY A 150 14.46 -1.22 10.01
CA GLY A 150 15.17 -0.95 11.25
C GLY A 150 14.43 -1.43 12.49
N ASP A 151 13.14 -1.16 12.58
CA ASP A 151 12.28 -1.59 13.68
C ASP A 151 12.17 -3.12 13.72
N TYR A 152 11.95 -3.75 12.56
CA TYR A 152 11.89 -5.21 12.44
C TYR A 152 13.16 -5.88 12.95
N LEU A 153 14.33 -5.40 12.53
CA LEU A 153 15.62 -6.04 12.84
C LEU A 153 16.14 -5.71 14.25
N ARG A 154 15.95 -4.48 14.71
CA ARG A 154 16.58 -3.98 15.96
C ARG A 154 15.65 -3.95 17.16
N SER A 155 14.34 -3.97 16.92
CA SER A 155 13.33 -3.85 17.98
C SER A 155 12.16 -4.83 17.76
N PRO A 156 12.44 -6.15 17.65
CA PRO A 156 11.43 -7.13 17.24
C PRO A 156 10.22 -7.17 18.18
N THR A 157 10.39 -6.95 19.47
CA THR A 157 9.27 -6.90 20.42
C THR A 157 8.38 -5.69 20.19
N ALA A 158 8.95 -4.52 19.93
CA ALA A 158 8.19 -3.31 19.63
C ALA A 158 7.48 -3.43 18.28
N PHE A 159 8.16 -4.03 17.30
CA PHE A 159 7.55 -4.31 15.98
C PHE A 159 6.38 -5.30 16.12
N ALA A 160 6.56 -6.41 16.82
CA ALA A 160 5.49 -7.38 17.09
C ALA A 160 4.29 -6.75 17.82
N ARG A 161 4.54 -5.78 18.70
CA ARG A 161 3.46 -4.99 19.33
C ARG A 161 2.68 -4.17 18.32
N LYS A 162 3.33 -3.53 17.35
CA LYS A 162 2.64 -2.82 16.26
C LYS A 162 1.76 -3.78 15.44
N CYS A 163 2.30 -4.95 15.07
CA CYS A 163 1.55 -6.01 14.38
C CYS A 163 0.30 -6.42 15.17
N TRP A 164 0.47 -6.67 16.46
CA TRP A 164 -0.63 -7.03 17.35
C TRP A 164 -1.70 -5.93 17.44
N LEU A 165 -1.30 -4.68 17.59
CA LEU A 165 -2.24 -3.54 17.65
C LEU A 165 -3.01 -3.36 16.34
N ASN A 166 -2.34 -3.51 15.19
CA ASN A 166 -3.02 -3.52 13.89
C ASN A 166 -4.08 -4.62 13.83
N MET A 167 -3.71 -5.86 14.14
CA MET A 167 -4.64 -6.99 14.12
C MET A 167 -5.83 -6.78 15.07
N CYS A 168 -5.59 -6.33 16.30
CA CYS A 168 -6.66 -6.06 17.26
C CYS A 168 -7.61 -4.94 16.83
N SER A 169 -7.14 -3.99 16.02
CA SER A 169 -7.92 -2.86 15.51
C SER A 169 -8.65 -3.18 14.19
N ALA A 170 -8.40 -4.36 13.59
CA ALA A 170 -8.90 -4.71 12.27
C ALA A 170 -10.38 -5.12 12.25
N GLY A 171 -11.06 -5.20 13.39
CA GLY A 171 -12.47 -5.57 13.49
C GLY A 171 -13.41 -4.67 12.66
N ILE A 172 -13.02 -3.42 12.42
CA ILE A 172 -13.73 -2.51 11.52
C ILE A 172 -13.88 -3.06 10.09
N PHE A 173 -13.00 -3.96 9.66
CA PHE A 173 -13.04 -4.60 8.34
C PHE A 173 -13.76 -5.95 8.32
N SER A 174 -14.48 -6.31 9.39
CA SER A 174 -15.32 -7.51 9.42
C SER A 174 -16.46 -7.41 8.40
N ALA A 175 -16.64 -8.46 7.61
CA ALA A 175 -17.77 -8.56 6.69
C ALA A 175 -19.11 -8.59 7.44
N ASP A 176 -19.16 -9.30 8.57
CA ASP A 176 -20.37 -9.41 9.39
C ASP A 176 -20.84 -8.05 9.88
N ARG A 177 -19.91 -7.23 10.43
CA ARG A 177 -20.20 -5.85 10.83
C ARG A 177 -20.74 -5.03 9.66
N THR A 178 -20.12 -5.12 8.50
CA THR A 178 -20.51 -4.34 7.32
C THR A 178 -21.92 -4.71 6.84
N ILE A 179 -22.24 -6.01 6.82
CA ILE A 179 -23.56 -6.48 6.42
C ILE A 179 -24.62 -6.09 7.46
N GLU A 180 -24.29 -6.16 8.75
CA GLU A 180 -25.18 -5.71 9.82
C GLU A 180 -25.49 -4.20 9.71
N GLU A 181 -24.50 -3.38 9.47
CA GLU A 181 -24.70 -1.94 9.24
C GLU A 181 -25.57 -1.69 7.99
N TYR A 182 -25.34 -2.41 6.89
CA TYR A 182 -26.19 -2.30 5.70
C TYR A 182 -27.62 -2.73 5.99
N ALA A 183 -27.81 -3.85 6.72
CA ALA A 183 -29.14 -4.32 7.07
C ALA A 183 -29.91 -3.29 7.91
N ASN A 184 -29.27 -2.70 8.90
CA ASN A 184 -29.88 -1.76 9.84
C ASN A 184 -30.08 -0.36 9.22
N GLU A 185 -29.06 0.19 8.55
CA GLU A 185 -29.04 1.60 8.17
C GLU A 185 -29.57 1.84 6.76
N ILE A 186 -29.32 0.91 5.83
CA ILE A 186 -29.65 1.06 4.40
C ILE A 186 -30.89 0.26 4.03
N TRP A 187 -30.85 -1.06 4.25
CA TRP A 187 -31.94 -1.95 3.83
C TRP A 187 -33.10 -1.97 4.82
N ARG A 188 -32.86 -1.71 6.09
CA ARG A 188 -33.85 -1.72 7.17
C ARG A 188 -34.61 -3.05 7.24
N ILE A 189 -33.86 -4.13 7.23
CA ILE A 189 -34.36 -5.49 7.30
C ILE A 189 -33.84 -6.17 8.56
N ASP A 190 -34.65 -7.07 9.13
CA ASP A 190 -34.25 -7.89 10.27
C ASP A 190 -33.52 -9.16 9.78
N PRO A 191 -32.56 -9.68 10.56
CA PRO A 191 -31.92 -10.96 10.29
C PRO A 191 -32.95 -12.10 10.29
N VAL A 192 -32.77 -13.03 9.35
CA VAL A 192 -33.59 -14.26 9.32
C VAL A 192 -32.98 -15.26 10.30
N GLU A 193 -33.77 -15.69 11.29
CA GLU A 193 -33.38 -16.79 12.16
C GLU A 193 -33.33 -18.11 11.36
N LEU A 194 -32.15 -18.69 11.26
CA LEU A 194 -31.97 -19.98 10.64
C LEU A 194 -32.30 -21.09 11.67
N PRO A 195 -33.00 -22.14 11.28
CA PRO A 195 -33.23 -23.28 12.18
C PRO A 195 -31.85 -23.88 12.57
N GLU A 196 -31.67 -24.14 13.88
CA GLU A 196 -30.50 -24.88 14.33
C GLU A 196 -30.45 -26.23 13.57
N TYR A 197 -29.38 -26.44 12.82
CA TYR A 197 -29.11 -27.76 12.27
C TYR A 197 -28.83 -28.69 13.44
N ALA A 198 -29.69 -29.65 13.68
CA ALA A 198 -29.37 -30.75 14.56
C ALA A 198 -28.11 -31.44 14.01
N GLU A 199 -27.00 -31.35 14.75
CA GLU A 199 -25.84 -32.19 14.47
C GLU A 199 -26.31 -33.64 14.54
N ASN A 200 -26.43 -34.26 13.38
CA ASN A 200 -26.66 -35.70 13.32
C ASN A 200 -25.36 -36.36 13.79
N GLU A 201 -25.42 -36.98 14.97
CA GLU A 201 -24.42 -37.89 15.54
C GLU A 201 -24.04 -39.05 14.59
#